data_cfd48b30210fa84b8e34b5067594b3b6
#
_entry.id   cfd48b30210fa84b8e34b5067594b3b6
#
_cell.length_a   1.000
_cell.length_b   1.000
_cell.length_c   1.000
_cell.angle_alpha   90.00
_cell.angle_beta   90.00
_cell.angle_gamma   90.00
#
_symmetry.space_group_name_H-M   'P 1'
#
loop_
_entity.id
_entity.type
_entity.pdbx_description
1 polymer ?
#
loop_
_entity_poly.entity_id
_entity_poly.type
_entity_poly.pdbx_seq_one_letter_code
_entity_poly.pdbx_strand_id
1 'polypeptide(L)'
;MNHDGCGFVSKSTTYHSMDFEDFYEHLKAVPKSEPCIIHFRWATHGSVNIKNTHPFYDKNTDTYFAHNGILSITPHGDRTDSEEAFRKYLVPAIKKDGYDGDLLRYTVNQIIGGSKFAFMHEGRIKLFGHFEEYGGCLYSNLRHLPYSRAWWAA
;
A
#
# COMPACT_ATOMS: atom_id res chain seq x y z
N MET A 1 10.67 -11.00 12.44
CA MET A 1 10.24 -9.61 12.67
C MET A 1 8.74 -9.66 12.86
N ASN A 2 8.22 -9.33 14.04
CA ASN A 2 6.77 -9.29 14.25
C ASN A 2 6.22 -8.06 13.51
N HIS A 3 5.34 -8.28 12.55
CA HIS A 3 4.55 -7.25 11.88
C HIS A 3 3.14 -7.23 12.48
N ASP A 4 2.46 -6.10 12.36
CA ASP A 4 1.11 -5.88 12.88
C ASP A 4 0.03 -6.17 11.81
N GLY A 5 0.30 -7.19 10.99
CA GLY A 5 -0.52 -7.64 9.86
C GLY A 5 0.17 -7.46 8.51
N CYS A 6 -0.24 -8.24 7.55
CA CYS A 6 0.26 -8.22 6.18
C CYS A 6 -0.87 -8.41 5.18
N GLY A 7 -0.69 -7.88 3.99
CA GLY A 7 -1.65 -8.04 2.92
C GLY A 7 -1.02 -7.83 1.55
N PHE A 8 -1.67 -8.37 0.54
CA PHE A 8 -1.30 -8.12 -0.84
C PHE A 8 -2.53 -8.00 -1.73
N VAL A 9 -2.32 -7.40 -2.89
CA VAL A 9 -3.25 -7.42 -4.03
C VAL A 9 -2.48 -7.65 -5.31
N SER A 10 -2.98 -8.56 -6.12
CA SER A 10 -2.59 -8.76 -7.51
C SER A 10 -3.80 -8.56 -8.42
N LYS A 11 -3.60 -8.74 -9.73
CA LYS A 11 -4.72 -8.69 -10.69
C LYS A 11 -5.79 -9.75 -10.39
N SER A 12 -5.37 -10.95 -9.96
CA SER A 12 -6.25 -12.11 -9.79
C SER A 12 -6.80 -12.28 -8.38
N THR A 13 -6.12 -11.75 -7.36
CA THR A 13 -6.49 -12.03 -5.96
C THR A 13 -5.99 -10.96 -4.99
N THR A 14 -6.63 -10.92 -3.83
CA THR A 14 -6.21 -10.12 -2.68
C THR A 14 -6.33 -10.95 -1.41
N TYR A 15 -5.41 -10.74 -0.48
CA TYR A 15 -5.40 -11.45 0.79
C TYR A 15 -4.82 -10.61 1.91
N HIS A 16 -5.32 -10.81 3.13
CA HIS A 16 -4.83 -10.17 4.34
C HIS A 16 -4.73 -11.22 5.45
N SER A 17 -3.69 -11.12 6.27
CA SER A 17 -3.53 -11.99 7.44
C SER A 17 -2.80 -11.26 8.58
N MET A 18 -3.07 -11.70 9.79
CA MET A 18 -2.28 -11.34 10.97
C MET A 18 -1.13 -12.34 11.19
N ASP A 19 -1.16 -13.47 10.50
CA ASP A 19 -0.14 -14.51 10.53
C ASP A 19 0.68 -14.50 9.25
N PHE A 20 2.02 -14.51 9.38
CA PHE A 20 2.93 -14.42 8.22
C PHE A 20 2.97 -15.73 7.41
N GLU A 21 2.92 -16.88 8.05
CA GLU A 21 3.02 -18.16 7.33
C GLU A 21 1.77 -18.38 6.49
N ASP A 22 0.59 -18.11 7.07
CA ASP A 22 -0.67 -18.13 6.35
C ASP A 22 -0.67 -17.13 5.17
N PHE A 23 -0.22 -15.90 5.40
CA PHE A 23 -0.06 -14.90 4.33
C PHE A 23 0.88 -15.39 3.21
N TYR A 24 2.02 -15.96 3.58
CA TYR A 24 3.03 -16.41 2.62
C TYR A 24 2.54 -17.56 1.75
N GLU A 25 1.76 -18.50 2.30
CA GLU A 25 1.15 -19.59 1.52
C GLU A 25 0.22 -19.02 0.41
N HIS A 26 -0.59 -18.02 0.72
CA HIS A 26 -1.45 -17.38 -0.27
C HIS A 26 -0.65 -16.54 -1.29
N LEU A 27 0.39 -15.83 -0.86
CA LEU A 27 1.24 -15.05 -1.75
C LEU A 27 1.97 -15.92 -2.77
N LYS A 28 2.45 -17.12 -2.36
CA LYS A 28 3.12 -18.07 -3.27
C LYS A 28 2.25 -18.53 -4.43
N ALA A 29 0.93 -18.51 -4.26
CA ALA A 29 -0.03 -18.88 -5.29
C ALA A 29 -0.22 -17.80 -6.37
N VAL A 30 0.23 -16.56 -6.13
CA VAL A 30 0.15 -15.46 -7.11
C VAL A 30 1.12 -15.74 -8.26
N PRO A 31 0.65 -15.69 -9.53
CA PRO A 31 1.54 -15.84 -10.68
C PRO A 31 2.65 -14.78 -10.68
N LYS A 32 3.89 -15.19 -10.87
CA LYS A 32 5.06 -14.27 -10.87
C LYS A 32 5.00 -13.21 -11.97
N SER A 33 4.20 -13.42 -12.98
CA SER A 33 3.97 -12.47 -14.09
C SER A 33 2.96 -11.37 -13.74
N GLU A 34 2.22 -11.51 -12.63
CA GLU A 34 1.24 -10.50 -12.23
C GLU A 34 1.89 -9.38 -11.41
N PRO A 35 1.60 -8.11 -11.72
CA PRO A 35 1.90 -7.02 -10.82
C PRO A 35 1.24 -7.26 -9.46
N CYS A 36 1.99 -7.02 -8.38
CA CYS A 36 1.51 -7.26 -7.03
C CYS A 36 1.98 -6.14 -6.10
N ILE A 37 1.06 -5.61 -5.29
CA ILE A 37 1.39 -4.73 -4.16
C ILE A 37 1.39 -5.60 -2.91
N ILE A 38 2.50 -5.62 -2.19
CA ILE A 38 2.67 -6.33 -0.92
C ILE A 38 2.92 -5.30 0.17
N HIS A 39 2.23 -5.43 1.30
CA HIS A 39 2.38 -4.54 2.43
C HIS A 39 2.55 -5.32 3.74
N PHE A 40 3.58 -4.96 4.49
CA PHE A 40 3.78 -5.38 5.88
C PHE A 40 3.53 -4.17 6.78
N ARG A 41 2.53 -4.30 7.64
CA ARG A 41 2.12 -3.23 8.53
C ARG A 41 3.05 -3.14 9.74
N TRP A 42 3.42 -1.90 10.06
CA TRP A 42 3.95 -1.50 11.37
C TRP A 42 3.01 -0.44 11.93
N ALA A 43 2.28 -0.78 12.98
CA ALA A 43 1.22 0.08 13.51
C ALA A 43 1.82 1.31 14.20
N THR A 44 1.51 2.49 13.68
CA THR A 44 1.77 3.78 14.31
C THR A 44 0.49 4.42 14.81
N HIS A 45 -0.63 4.14 14.16
CA HIS A 45 -1.97 4.61 14.48
C HIS A 45 -3.01 3.51 14.24
N GLY A 46 -4.13 3.59 14.97
CA GLY A 46 -5.22 2.62 14.92
C GLY A 46 -4.89 1.31 15.64
N SER A 47 -5.92 0.53 15.92
CA SER A 47 -5.78 -0.77 16.58
C SER A 47 -5.07 -1.80 15.69
N VAL A 48 -4.36 -2.74 16.32
CA VAL A 48 -3.74 -3.88 15.62
C VAL A 48 -4.83 -4.90 15.33
N ASN A 49 -5.37 -4.84 14.12
CA ASN A 49 -6.39 -5.77 13.63
C ASN A 49 -6.34 -5.85 12.09
N ILE A 50 -6.97 -6.87 11.54
CA ILE A 50 -6.96 -7.15 10.11
C ILE A 50 -7.61 -6.05 9.27
N LYS A 51 -8.60 -5.31 9.80
CA LYS A 51 -9.28 -4.21 9.09
C LYS A 51 -8.35 -3.04 8.79
N ASN A 52 -7.31 -2.87 9.61
CA ASN A 52 -6.31 -1.82 9.47
C ASN A 52 -5.09 -2.26 8.64
N THR A 53 -5.14 -3.45 8.02
CA THR A 53 -4.06 -3.97 7.19
C THR A 53 -4.26 -3.54 5.74
N HIS A 54 -3.22 -3.00 5.10
CA HIS A 54 -3.23 -2.65 3.68
C HIS A 54 -3.13 -3.91 2.78
N PRO A 55 -3.54 -3.81 1.50
CA PRO A 55 -4.16 -2.66 0.83
C PRO A 55 -5.63 -2.47 1.21
N PHE A 56 -6.07 -1.22 1.35
CA PHE A 56 -7.50 -0.89 1.46
C PHE A 56 -8.18 -0.97 0.09
N TYR A 57 -9.47 -1.28 0.05
CA TYR A 57 -10.24 -1.41 -1.17
C TYR A 57 -11.50 -0.54 -1.18
N ASP A 58 -11.76 0.12 -2.30
CA ASP A 58 -13.04 0.77 -2.59
C ASP A 58 -13.72 0.14 -3.80
N LYS A 59 -14.89 -0.50 -3.55
CA LYS A 59 -15.64 -1.22 -4.58
C LYS A 59 -16.23 -0.33 -5.69
N ASN A 60 -16.46 0.96 -5.40
CA ASN A 60 -17.10 1.85 -6.37
C ASN A 60 -16.11 2.38 -7.40
N THR A 61 -14.83 2.42 -7.07
CA THR A 61 -13.75 2.83 -7.97
C THR A 61 -12.89 1.66 -8.40
N ASP A 62 -13.17 0.45 -7.89
CA ASP A 62 -12.37 -0.75 -8.09
C ASP A 62 -10.87 -0.49 -7.86
N THR A 63 -10.57 0.21 -6.77
CA THR A 63 -9.20 0.67 -6.49
C THR A 63 -8.72 0.14 -5.15
N TYR A 64 -7.51 -0.40 -5.17
CA TYR A 64 -6.74 -0.74 -3.97
C TYR A 64 -5.72 0.34 -3.65
N PHE A 65 -5.45 0.53 -2.37
CA PHE A 65 -4.52 1.54 -1.87
C PHE A 65 -3.65 1.02 -0.73
N ALA A 66 -2.35 1.21 -0.85
CA ALA A 66 -1.39 0.97 0.22
C ALA A 66 -0.54 2.22 0.47
N HIS A 67 -0.16 2.42 1.73
CA HIS A 67 0.61 3.57 2.19
C HIS A 67 1.76 3.13 3.10
N ASN A 68 2.91 3.75 2.91
CA ASN A 68 4.04 3.70 3.84
C ASN A 68 4.44 5.11 4.25
N GLY A 69 4.33 5.40 5.55
CA GLY A 69 4.62 6.69 6.15
C GLY A 69 3.61 7.09 7.21
N ILE A 70 3.54 8.39 7.51
CA ILE A 70 2.58 9.00 8.43
C ILE A 70 1.98 10.21 7.73
N LEU A 71 0.66 10.33 7.76
CA LEU A 71 -0.07 11.47 7.19
C LEU A 71 -0.55 12.42 8.29
N SER A 72 -0.52 13.72 8.02
CA SER A 72 -1.09 14.75 8.89
C SER A 72 -2.61 14.80 8.76
N ILE A 73 -3.26 13.65 8.93
CA ILE A 73 -4.71 13.47 8.83
C ILE A 73 -5.20 12.81 10.10
N THR A 74 -6.15 13.44 10.80
CA THR A 74 -6.76 12.89 11.99
C THR A 74 -7.77 11.81 11.60
N PRO A 75 -7.56 10.53 11.97
CA PRO A 75 -8.48 9.47 11.65
C PRO A 75 -9.76 9.55 12.49
N HIS A 76 -10.86 9.00 11.98
CA HIS A 76 -12.14 8.88 12.68
C HIS A 76 -12.29 7.47 13.27
N GLY A 77 -12.59 7.39 14.56
CA GLY A 77 -12.79 6.11 15.26
C GLY A 77 -11.52 5.25 15.24
N ASP A 78 -11.66 3.97 14.94
CA ASP A 78 -10.56 2.99 14.92
C ASP A 78 -9.78 2.95 13.59
N ARG A 79 -10.06 3.88 12.66
CA ARG A 79 -9.36 3.96 11.37
C ARG A 79 -7.91 4.39 11.54
N THR A 80 -7.11 4.09 10.54
CA THR A 80 -5.77 4.66 10.38
C THR A 80 -5.85 5.98 9.61
N ASP A 81 -4.80 6.81 9.71
CA ASP A 81 -4.61 8.00 8.88
C ASP A 81 -4.68 7.65 7.37
N SER A 82 -4.13 6.50 7.01
CA SER A 82 -4.14 5.94 5.64
C SER A 82 -5.56 5.64 5.15
N GLU A 83 -6.37 4.95 5.96
CA GLU A 83 -7.76 4.65 5.59
C GLU A 83 -8.59 5.92 5.48
N GLU A 84 -8.40 6.87 6.41
CA GLU A 84 -9.09 8.17 6.37
C GLU A 84 -8.70 8.95 5.11
N ALA A 85 -7.39 8.99 4.76
CA ALA A 85 -6.92 9.61 3.53
C ALA A 85 -7.57 8.99 2.30
N PHE A 86 -7.59 7.66 2.22
CA PHE A 86 -8.16 6.93 1.10
C PHE A 86 -9.63 7.25 0.92
N ARG A 87 -10.44 7.08 1.97
CA ARG A 87 -11.90 7.25 1.91
C ARG A 87 -12.33 8.69 1.69
N LYS A 88 -11.67 9.64 2.33
CA LYS A 88 -12.12 11.04 2.39
C LYS A 88 -11.60 11.90 1.25
N TYR A 89 -10.42 11.59 0.73
CA TYR A 89 -9.75 12.44 -0.26
C TYR A 89 -9.50 11.71 -1.58
N LEU A 90 -8.91 10.50 -1.54
CA LEU A 90 -8.43 9.81 -2.74
C LEU A 90 -9.58 9.17 -3.53
N VAL A 91 -10.47 8.44 -2.87
CA VAL A 91 -11.66 7.84 -3.52
C VAL A 91 -12.56 8.91 -4.15
N PRO A 92 -12.91 10.04 -3.49
CA PRO A 92 -13.67 11.10 -4.14
C PRO A 92 -12.98 11.70 -5.37
N ALA A 93 -11.66 11.85 -5.34
CA ALA A 93 -10.89 12.33 -6.49
C ALA A 93 -10.99 11.36 -7.68
N ILE A 94 -10.81 10.04 -7.41
CA ILE A 94 -10.94 9.01 -8.43
C ILE A 94 -12.36 8.95 -8.99
N LYS A 95 -13.39 9.03 -8.14
CA LYS A 95 -14.80 9.05 -8.59
C LYS A 95 -15.11 10.22 -9.50
N LYS A 96 -14.50 11.36 -9.24
CA LYS A 96 -14.78 12.60 -10.00
C LYS A 96 -14.08 12.65 -11.35
N ASP A 97 -12.84 12.14 -11.43
CA ASP A 97 -11.96 12.39 -12.58
C ASP A 97 -11.31 11.08 -13.12
N GLY A 98 -11.66 9.92 -12.54
CA GLY A 98 -11.10 8.63 -12.92
C GLY A 98 -9.74 8.34 -12.27
N TYR A 99 -9.33 7.07 -12.36
CA TYR A 99 -8.05 6.59 -11.82
C TYR A 99 -6.83 7.26 -12.47
N ASP A 100 -6.93 7.58 -13.75
CA ASP A 100 -5.85 8.24 -14.52
C ASP A 100 -6.00 9.76 -14.59
N GLY A 101 -7.03 10.31 -13.95
CA GLY A 101 -7.31 11.75 -13.94
C GLY A 101 -6.28 12.57 -13.14
N ASP A 102 -6.15 13.85 -13.50
CA ASP A 102 -5.21 14.78 -12.86
C ASP A 102 -5.61 15.10 -11.42
N LEU A 103 -6.91 14.97 -11.08
CA LEU A 103 -7.40 15.27 -9.74
C LEU A 103 -6.83 14.30 -8.69
N LEU A 104 -6.64 13.01 -9.04
CA LEU A 104 -5.97 12.07 -8.15
C LEU A 104 -4.54 12.52 -7.85
N ARG A 105 -3.77 12.87 -8.89
CA ARG A 105 -2.38 13.35 -8.75
C ARG A 105 -2.31 14.62 -7.92
N TYR A 106 -3.18 15.58 -8.21
CA TYR A 106 -3.28 16.82 -7.45
C TYR A 106 -3.55 16.55 -5.97
N THR A 107 -4.57 15.71 -5.67
CA THR A 107 -4.96 15.36 -4.30
C THR A 107 -3.82 14.66 -3.55
N VAL A 108 -3.17 13.71 -4.20
CA VAL A 108 -2.00 13.02 -3.62
C VAL A 108 -0.92 14.02 -3.25
N ASN A 109 -0.57 14.94 -4.14
CA ASN A 109 0.49 15.94 -3.89
C ASN A 109 0.19 16.84 -2.69
N GLN A 110 -1.10 17.06 -2.35
CA GLN A 110 -1.48 17.87 -1.18
C GLN A 110 -1.28 17.14 0.15
N ILE A 111 -1.29 15.81 0.16
CA ILE A 111 -1.35 15.04 1.41
C ILE A 111 -0.17 14.08 1.63
N ILE A 112 0.56 13.73 0.58
CA ILE A 112 1.58 12.66 0.63
C ILE A 112 2.78 13.00 1.53
N GLY A 113 3.22 14.27 1.55
CA GLY A 113 4.43 14.66 2.27
C GLY A 113 5.64 13.80 1.90
N GLY A 114 6.31 13.23 2.89
CA GLY A 114 7.43 12.28 2.69
C GLY A 114 7.02 10.81 2.58
N SER A 115 5.72 10.54 2.50
CA SER A 115 5.16 9.18 2.43
C SER A 115 5.27 8.58 1.02
N LYS A 116 4.87 7.30 0.90
CA LYS A 116 4.78 6.57 -0.38
C LYS A 116 3.41 5.96 -0.50
N PHE A 117 2.80 6.14 -1.67
CA PHE A 117 1.49 5.59 -2.01
C PHE A 117 1.60 4.61 -3.17
N ALA A 118 0.93 3.48 -3.05
CA ALA A 118 0.75 2.52 -4.12
C ALA A 118 -0.74 2.28 -4.34
N PHE A 119 -1.18 2.41 -5.57
CA PHE A 119 -2.54 2.12 -6.00
C PHE A 119 -2.55 0.99 -7.01
N MET A 120 -3.61 0.18 -7.00
CA MET A 120 -3.88 -0.78 -8.05
C MET A 120 -5.33 -0.64 -8.53
N HIS A 121 -5.51 -0.62 -9.84
CA HIS A 121 -6.79 -0.64 -10.52
C HIS A 121 -6.67 -1.50 -11.77
N GLU A 122 -7.50 -2.52 -11.92
CA GLU A 122 -7.47 -3.46 -13.05
C GLU A 122 -6.08 -4.07 -13.31
N GLY A 123 -5.33 -4.40 -12.27
CA GLY A 123 -3.98 -4.96 -12.36
C GLY A 123 -2.89 -3.95 -12.76
N ARG A 124 -3.21 -2.67 -12.92
CA ARG A 124 -2.24 -1.58 -13.17
C ARG A 124 -1.84 -0.91 -11.87
N ILE A 125 -0.54 -0.80 -11.61
CA ILE A 125 0.00 -0.14 -10.41
C ILE A 125 0.39 1.29 -10.73
N LYS A 126 0.03 2.21 -9.85
CA LYS A 126 0.46 3.61 -9.87
C LYS A 126 1.13 3.94 -8.54
N LEU A 127 2.34 4.47 -8.62
CA LEU A 127 3.16 4.81 -7.45
C LEU A 127 3.33 6.32 -7.32
N PHE A 128 3.36 6.80 -6.07
CA PHE A 128 3.69 8.19 -5.72
C PHE A 128 4.68 8.19 -4.56
N GLY A 129 5.65 9.11 -4.61
CA GLY A 129 6.77 9.17 -3.70
C GLY A 129 7.98 8.41 -4.24
N HIS A 130 9.04 8.35 -3.45
CA HIS A 130 10.29 7.71 -3.85
C HIS A 130 10.28 6.23 -3.49
N PHE A 131 10.48 5.36 -4.48
CA PHE A 131 10.67 3.92 -4.31
C PHE A 131 12.08 3.54 -4.75
N GLU A 132 12.65 2.56 -4.08
CA GLU A 132 13.98 2.03 -4.35
C GLU A 132 13.86 0.71 -5.11
N GLU A 133 14.59 0.56 -6.20
CA GLU A 133 14.60 -0.68 -6.97
C GLU A 133 15.67 -1.64 -6.44
N TYR A 134 15.28 -2.88 -6.17
CA TYR A 134 16.20 -3.95 -5.80
C TYR A 134 15.63 -5.31 -6.24
N GLY A 135 16.47 -6.11 -6.94
CA GLY A 135 16.09 -7.46 -7.36
C GLY A 135 14.84 -7.52 -8.26
N GLY A 136 14.59 -6.48 -9.08
CA GLY A 136 13.43 -6.40 -9.96
C GLY A 136 12.12 -6.02 -9.27
N CYS A 137 12.18 -5.61 -7.99
CA CYS A 137 11.05 -5.12 -7.22
C CYS A 137 11.26 -3.66 -6.80
N LEU A 138 10.16 -2.93 -6.61
CA LEU A 138 10.16 -1.57 -6.09
C LEU A 138 9.77 -1.59 -4.60
N TYR A 139 10.60 -1.02 -3.76
CA TYR A 139 10.44 -0.98 -2.31
C TYR A 139 10.19 0.43 -1.81
N SER A 140 9.29 0.59 -0.86
CA SER A 140 9.09 1.87 -0.18
C SER A 140 10.28 2.24 0.73
N ASN A 141 11.06 1.26 1.18
CA ASN A 141 12.37 1.39 1.83
C ASN A 141 13.10 0.04 1.84
N LEU A 142 14.42 0.07 2.00
CA LEU A 142 15.28 -1.12 2.06
C LEU A 142 15.74 -1.48 3.49
N ARG A 143 15.09 -0.96 4.54
CA ARG A 143 15.50 -1.16 5.94
C ARG A 143 15.47 -2.62 6.39
N HIS A 144 14.71 -3.46 5.70
CA HIS A 144 14.62 -4.90 5.97
C HIS A 144 15.80 -5.70 5.39
N LEU A 145 16.59 -5.11 4.50
CA LEU A 145 17.76 -5.78 3.94
C LEU A 145 18.94 -5.72 4.92
N PRO A 146 19.74 -6.80 5.04
CA PRO A 146 20.97 -6.77 5.80
C PRO A 146 21.93 -5.68 5.28
N TYR A 147 22.51 -4.91 6.18
CA TYR A 147 23.41 -3.78 5.87
C TYR A 147 24.55 -4.15 4.88
N SER A 148 25.01 -5.40 4.92
CA SER A 148 26.06 -5.91 4.04
C SER A 148 25.64 -6.07 2.56
N ARG A 149 24.34 -6.01 2.24
CA ARG A 149 23.84 -6.12 0.86
C ARG A 149 23.47 -4.78 0.23
N ALA A 150 23.23 -3.74 1.01
CA ALA A 150 22.86 -2.41 0.50
C ALA A 150 24.03 -1.66 -0.15
N TRP A 151 25.30 -2.02 0.17
CA TRP A 151 26.50 -1.32 -0.30
C TRP A 151 27.11 -1.84 -1.60
N TRP A 152 26.65 -3.00 -2.12
CA TRP A 152 27.23 -3.63 -3.32
C TRP A 152 26.30 -3.55 -4.54
N ALA A 153 25.21 -2.81 -4.45
CA ALA A 153 24.26 -2.60 -5.55
C ALA A 153 24.34 -1.19 -6.16
N ALA A 154 25.47 -0.47 -5.90
CA ALA A 154 25.77 0.82 -6.50
C ALA A 154 26.82 0.64 -7.59
#